data_d4a98b46b48fb51a6cabb469b0b43d43
#
_entry.id   d4a98b46b48fb51a6cabb469b0b43d43
#
_cell.length_a   1.000
_cell.length_b   1.000
_cell.length_c   1.000
_cell.angle_alpha   90.00
_cell.angle_beta   90.00
_cell.angle_gamma   90.00
#
_symmetry.space_group_name_H-M   'P 1'
#
loop_
_entity.id
_entity.type
_entity.pdbx_description
1 polymer ?
#
loop_
_entity_poly.entity_id
_entity_poly.type
_entity_poly.pdbx_seq_one_letter_code
_entity_poly.pdbx_strand_id
1 'polypeptide(L)'
;GRPPEARRYAFAEQKTMYDGKRIAVGDAIFVFASENDGGSGLVAKGVVGAVEPTPRKVGIERQTPRVSIVVERTALATRRLGRSELKGCSDWNDGRPETELNFKFYRQATDKIIGISEGTARFLDGFF
;
A
#
# COMPACT_ATOMS: atom_id res chain seq x y z
N GLY A 1 13.14 -5.67 1.02
CA GLY A 1 12.65 -4.67 0.10
C GLY A 1 12.91 -4.98 -1.35
N ARG A 2 12.13 -4.39 -2.20
CA ARG A 2 12.28 -4.55 -3.65
C ARG A 2 13.01 -3.35 -4.21
N PRO A 3 13.88 -3.56 -5.24
CA PRO A 3 14.52 -2.43 -5.91
C PRO A 3 13.46 -1.50 -6.52
N PRO A 4 13.57 -0.18 -6.35
CA PRO A 4 12.60 0.75 -6.94
C PRO A 4 12.50 0.66 -8.46
N GLU A 5 13.59 0.30 -9.12
CA GLU A 5 13.66 0.16 -10.58
C GLU A 5 13.05 -1.13 -11.12
N ALA A 6 12.65 -2.07 -10.27
CA ALA A 6 11.99 -3.28 -10.72
C ALA A 6 10.66 -2.95 -11.39
N ARG A 7 10.36 -3.63 -12.51
CA ARG A 7 9.10 -3.44 -13.24
C ARG A 7 7.96 -4.26 -12.68
N ARG A 8 8.27 -5.27 -11.91
CA ARG A 8 7.30 -6.18 -11.31
C ARG A 8 7.63 -6.35 -9.85
N TYR A 9 6.62 -6.21 -9.00
CA TYR A 9 6.75 -6.46 -7.57
C TYR A 9 5.88 -7.63 -7.18
N ALA A 10 6.42 -8.56 -6.40
CA ALA A 10 5.66 -9.65 -5.82
C ALA A 10 5.56 -9.43 -4.31
N PHE A 11 4.35 -9.43 -3.79
CA PHE A 11 4.08 -9.28 -2.36
C PHE A 11 3.36 -10.52 -1.87
N ALA A 12 4.04 -11.34 -1.07
CA ALA A 12 3.50 -12.61 -0.59
C ALA A 12 2.77 -12.42 0.73
N GLU A 13 1.62 -13.06 0.87
CA GLU A 13 0.89 -13.22 2.13
C GLU A 13 0.67 -11.91 2.89
N GLN A 14 0.18 -10.90 2.18
CA GLN A 14 -0.10 -9.58 2.75
C GLN A 14 -1.40 -9.60 3.54
N LYS A 15 -1.43 -8.99 4.71
CA LYS A 15 -2.67 -8.70 5.44
C LYS A 15 -3.44 -7.61 4.72
N THR A 16 -4.77 -7.63 4.84
CA THR A 16 -5.63 -6.63 4.18
C THR A 16 -6.37 -5.80 5.24
N MET A 17 -6.45 -4.49 5.00
CA MET A 17 -7.15 -3.53 5.88
C MET A 17 -7.88 -2.50 5.04
N TYR A 18 -8.90 -1.89 5.60
CA TYR A 18 -9.64 -0.79 4.96
C TYR A 18 -10.11 -1.13 3.55
N ASP A 19 -10.80 -2.27 3.40
CA ASP A 19 -11.24 -2.82 2.11
C ASP A 19 -10.10 -3.33 1.19
N GLY A 20 -8.89 -3.44 1.69
CA GLY A 20 -7.78 -4.04 0.94
C GLY A 20 -8.07 -5.47 0.49
N LYS A 21 -8.98 -6.17 1.16
CA LYS A 21 -9.42 -7.52 0.77
C LYS A 21 -10.15 -7.56 -0.57
N ARG A 22 -10.62 -6.43 -1.06
CA ARG A 22 -11.29 -6.33 -2.36
C ARG A 22 -10.32 -6.19 -3.53
N ILE A 23 -9.02 -6.21 -3.25
CA ILE A 23 -8.00 -6.10 -4.30
C ILE A 23 -8.26 -7.13 -5.41
N ALA A 24 -8.17 -6.69 -6.65
CA ALA A 24 -8.46 -7.51 -7.83
C ALA A 24 -7.50 -7.17 -8.96
N VAL A 25 -7.35 -8.10 -9.88
CA VAL A 25 -6.57 -7.87 -11.11
C VAL A 25 -7.15 -6.66 -11.85
N GLY A 26 -6.28 -5.76 -12.26
CA GLY A 26 -6.65 -4.51 -12.92
C GLY A 26 -6.73 -3.31 -12.00
N ASP A 27 -6.72 -3.51 -10.69
CA ASP A 27 -6.76 -2.39 -9.74
C ASP A 27 -5.47 -1.57 -9.81
N ALA A 28 -5.63 -0.25 -9.70
CA ALA A 28 -4.49 0.64 -9.49
C ALA A 28 -3.98 0.50 -8.06
N ILE A 29 -2.68 0.51 -7.90
CA ILE A 29 -2.05 0.36 -6.59
C ILE A 29 -0.83 1.28 -6.48
N PHE A 30 -0.60 1.80 -5.27
CA PHE A 30 0.58 2.59 -4.94
C PHE A 30 1.47 1.78 -4.01
N VAL A 31 2.77 1.79 -4.28
CA VAL A 31 3.76 1.01 -3.53
C VAL A 31 4.55 1.94 -2.63
N PHE A 32 4.56 1.62 -1.34
CA PHE A 32 5.35 2.32 -0.34
C PHE A 32 6.42 1.39 0.22
N ALA A 33 7.64 1.89 0.33
CA ALA A 33 8.73 1.18 0.98
C ALA A 33 8.83 1.64 2.43
N SER A 34 8.95 0.68 3.36
CA SER A 34 9.06 0.98 4.78
C SER A 34 10.32 1.79 5.07
N GLU A 35 10.16 2.94 5.71
CA GLU A 35 11.29 3.77 6.12
C GLU A 35 12.05 3.14 7.29
N ASN A 36 11.42 2.26 8.05
CA ASN A 36 12.10 1.51 9.12
C ASN A 36 13.14 0.54 8.56
N ASP A 37 12.94 0.10 7.32
CA ASP A 37 13.87 -0.81 6.63
C ASP A 37 14.74 -0.07 5.60
N GLY A 38 14.86 1.24 5.74
CA GLY A 38 15.68 2.06 4.85
C GLY A 38 14.98 2.49 3.56
N GLY A 39 13.69 2.24 3.44
CA GLY A 39 12.92 2.71 2.29
C GLY A 39 12.61 4.20 2.37
N SER A 40 12.10 4.76 1.29
CA SER A 40 11.87 6.20 1.15
C SER A 40 10.40 6.62 1.10
N GLY A 41 9.48 5.76 1.55
CA GLY A 41 8.05 6.05 1.47
C GLY A 41 7.49 5.67 0.09
N LEU A 42 6.77 6.59 -0.54
CA LEU A 42 6.16 6.34 -1.86
C LEU A 42 7.23 6.06 -2.92
N VAL A 43 7.10 4.93 -3.60
CA VAL A 43 8.08 4.45 -4.59
C VAL A 43 7.50 4.42 -6.00
N ALA A 44 6.33 3.81 -6.15
CA ALA A 44 5.83 3.47 -7.47
C ALA A 44 4.32 3.42 -7.51
N LYS A 45 3.80 3.47 -8.73
CA LYS A 45 2.41 3.19 -9.05
C LYS A 45 2.38 2.02 -10.03
N GLY A 46 1.35 1.21 -9.94
CA GLY A 46 1.20 0.08 -10.85
C GLY A 46 -0.22 -0.42 -10.94
N VAL A 47 -0.35 -1.53 -11.61
CA VAL A 47 -1.61 -2.25 -11.80
C VAL A 47 -1.43 -3.67 -11.30
N VAL A 48 -2.42 -4.16 -10.57
CA VAL A 48 -2.41 -5.54 -10.07
C VAL A 48 -2.57 -6.50 -11.23
N GLY A 49 -1.58 -7.37 -11.41
CA GLY A 49 -1.56 -8.37 -12.49
C GLY A 49 -1.97 -9.76 -12.05
N ALA A 50 -1.89 -10.06 -10.77
CA ALA A 50 -2.29 -11.35 -10.22
C ALA A 50 -2.69 -11.21 -8.76
N VAL A 51 -3.69 -11.97 -8.34
CA VAL A 51 -4.17 -12.02 -6.95
C VAL A 51 -4.39 -13.48 -6.57
N GLU A 52 -3.82 -13.90 -5.45
CA GLU A 52 -3.98 -15.26 -4.96
C GLU A 52 -4.24 -15.23 -3.46
N PRO A 53 -5.48 -15.56 -3.02
CA PRO A 53 -5.78 -15.68 -1.60
C PRO A 53 -4.97 -16.80 -0.96
N THR A 54 -4.47 -16.57 0.24
CA THR A 54 -3.78 -17.60 1.01
C THR A 54 -4.80 -18.56 1.61
N PRO A 55 -4.66 -19.90 1.41
CA PRO A 55 -5.58 -20.86 1.99
C PRO A 55 -5.59 -20.81 3.51
N ARG A 56 -6.77 -20.99 4.10
CA ARG A 56 -6.89 -21.09 5.56
C ARG A 56 -6.17 -22.34 6.07
N LYS A 57 -5.48 -22.20 7.19
CA LYS A 57 -4.85 -23.33 7.85
C LYS A 57 -5.88 -24.10 8.69
N VAL A 58 -5.89 -25.41 8.53
CA VAL A 58 -6.78 -26.27 9.30
C VAL A 58 -6.39 -26.22 10.79
N GLY A 59 -7.40 -26.17 11.68
CA GLY A 59 -7.19 -26.18 13.12
C GLY A 59 -6.96 -24.81 13.75
N ILE A 60 -6.92 -23.74 12.96
CA ILE A 60 -6.80 -22.37 13.46
C ILE A 60 -8.12 -21.66 13.20
N GLU A 61 -8.87 -21.34 14.25
CA GLU A 61 -10.20 -20.73 14.13
C GLU A 61 -10.14 -19.28 13.67
N ARG A 62 -9.20 -18.50 14.24
CA ARG A 62 -9.06 -17.08 13.93
C ARG A 62 -7.82 -16.86 13.10
N GLN A 63 -8.03 -16.48 11.85
CA GLN A 63 -6.94 -16.18 10.92
C GLN A 63 -7.23 -14.86 10.25
N THR A 64 -6.23 -13.99 10.21
CA THR A 64 -6.29 -12.78 9.41
C THR A 64 -6.22 -13.20 7.94
N PRO A 65 -7.18 -12.82 7.09
CA PRO A 65 -7.10 -13.10 5.66
C PRO A 65 -5.82 -12.50 5.07
N ARG A 66 -5.15 -13.28 4.22
CA ARG A 66 -3.94 -12.85 3.53
C ARG A 66 -4.09 -13.09 2.05
N VAL A 67 -3.40 -12.27 1.27
CA VAL A 67 -3.42 -12.38 -0.18
C VAL A 67 -2.02 -12.09 -0.72
N SER A 68 -1.62 -12.84 -1.73
CA SER A 68 -0.39 -12.58 -2.47
C SER A 68 -0.76 -11.89 -3.79
N ILE A 69 -0.01 -10.87 -4.15
CA ILE A 69 -0.26 -10.11 -5.38
C ILE A 69 1.02 -9.92 -6.17
N VAL A 70 0.84 -9.73 -7.48
CA VAL A 70 1.89 -9.25 -8.37
C VAL A 70 1.45 -7.91 -8.93
N VAL A 71 2.34 -6.93 -8.86
CA VAL A 71 2.10 -5.57 -9.34
C VAL A 71 2.99 -5.32 -10.54
N GLU A 72 2.39 -4.90 -11.66
CA GLU A 72 3.12 -4.40 -12.81
C GLU A 72 3.29 -2.88 -12.63
N ARG A 73 4.54 -2.44 -12.52
CA ARG A 73 4.84 -1.01 -12.34
C ARG A 73 4.52 -0.23 -13.61
N THR A 74 3.82 0.90 -13.45
CA THR A 74 3.54 1.82 -14.55
C THR A 74 4.35 3.11 -14.44
N ALA A 75 4.73 3.52 -13.23
CA ALA A 75 5.53 4.74 -13.03
C ALA A 75 6.30 4.67 -11.72
N LEU A 76 7.40 5.41 -11.64
CA LEU A 76 8.12 5.67 -10.40
C LEU A 76 7.75 7.06 -9.88
N ALA A 77 7.72 7.21 -8.57
CA ALA A 77 7.45 8.50 -7.95
C ALA A 77 8.54 9.51 -8.33
N THR A 78 8.12 10.73 -8.68
CA THR A 78 9.04 11.82 -9.03
C THR A 78 9.25 12.80 -7.88
N ARG A 79 8.47 12.67 -6.80
CA ARG A 79 8.58 13.48 -5.60
C ARG A 79 8.53 12.59 -4.38
N ARG A 80 9.18 13.04 -3.31
CA ARG A 80 9.18 12.31 -2.05
C ARG A 80 7.85 12.45 -1.32
N LEU A 81 7.35 11.35 -0.78
CA LEU A 81 6.24 11.35 0.17
C LEU A 81 6.51 10.25 1.20
N GLY A 82 6.86 10.65 2.40
CA GLY A 82 7.17 9.72 3.46
C GLY A 82 6.74 10.25 4.82
N ARG A 83 7.29 9.67 5.87
CA ARG A 83 6.92 10.02 7.24
C ARG A 83 7.10 11.50 7.53
N SER A 84 8.21 12.09 7.08
CA SER A 84 8.49 13.50 7.37
C SER A 84 7.46 14.45 6.78
N GLU A 85 6.90 14.11 5.61
CA GLU A 85 5.85 14.91 4.97
C GLU A 85 4.48 14.71 5.61
N LEU A 86 4.23 13.57 6.24
CA LEU A 86 2.91 13.17 6.72
C LEU A 86 2.72 13.32 8.23
N LYS A 87 3.81 13.33 9.01
CA LYS A 87 3.74 13.23 10.47
C LYS A 87 2.94 14.33 11.17
N GLY A 88 2.85 15.51 10.56
CA GLY A 88 2.08 16.62 11.10
C GLY A 88 0.57 16.53 10.85
N CYS A 89 0.13 15.61 10.02
CA CYS A 89 -1.27 15.48 9.61
C CYS A 89 -1.97 14.50 10.56
N SER A 90 -2.32 14.98 11.75
CA SER A 90 -2.80 14.13 12.86
C SER A 90 -4.25 14.38 13.28
N ASP A 91 -4.97 15.29 12.63
CA ASP A 91 -6.39 15.51 12.90
C ASP A 91 -7.24 14.64 11.98
N TRP A 92 -7.68 13.51 12.49
CA TRP A 92 -8.47 12.52 11.73
C TRP A 92 -9.71 13.11 11.06
N ASN A 93 -10.24 14.21 11.59
CA ASN A 93 -11.46 14.81 11.09
C ASN A 93 -11.23 15.90 10.04
N ASP A 94 -10.00 16.15 9.62
CA ASP A 94 -9.70 17.24 8.67
C ASP A 94 -10.00 16.87 7.21
N GLY A 95 -10.21 15.58 6.92
CA GLY A 95 -10.56 15.10 5.58
C GLY A 95 -9.44 15.16 4.56
N ARG A 96 -8.20 15.41 4.98
CA ARG A 96 -7.06 15.54 4.06
C ARG A 96 -6.49 14.19 3.67
N PRO A 97 -6.07 14.03 2.39
CA PRO A 97 -5.39 12.80 1.96
C PRO A 97 -4.15 12.48 2.78
N GLU A 98 -3.37 13.49 3.15
CA GLU A 98 -2.17 13.31 3.95
C GLU A 98 -2.48 12.71 5.32
N THR A 99 -3.59 13.12 5.92
CA THR A 99 -4.03 12.59 7.21
C THR A 99 -4.44 11.13 7.08
N GLU A 100 -5.20 10.79 6.05
CA GLU A 100 -5.57 9.40 5.78
C GLU A 100 -4.32 8.53 5.65
N LEU A 101 -3.33 8.97 4.88
CA LEU A 101 -2.09 8.22 4.68
C LEU A 101 -1.29 8.08 5.97
N ASN A 102 -1.20 9.15 6.76
CA ASN A 102 -0.48 9.09 8.02
C ASN A 102 -1.07 8.03 8.96
N PHE A 103 -2.40 8.02 9.13
CA PHE A 103 -3.06 7.05 10.01
C PHE A 103 -2.98 5.62 9.45
N LYS A 104 -3.17 5.44 8.16
CA LYS A 104 -3.24 4.11 7.56
C LYS A 104 -1.87 3.45 7.39
N PHE A 105 -0.82 4.22 7.11
CA PHE A 105 0.50 3.65 6.85
C PHE A 105 1.42 3.69 8.06
N TYR A 106 1.59 4.83 8.70
CA TYR A 106 2.64 4.96 9.71
C TYR A 106 2.28 4.42 11.09
N ARG A 107 1.05 4.00 11.28
CA ARG A 107 0.63 3.34 12.52
C ARG A 107 0.45 1.84 12.38
N GLN A 108 0.34 1.32 11.14
CA GLN A 108 -0.10 -0.06 10.93
C GLN A 108 0.56 -0.79 9.77
N ALA A 109 1.40 -0.13 9.00
CA ALA A 109 1.67 -0.56 7.65
C ALA A 109 2.97 -1.32 7.45
N THR A 110 3.05 -2.55 7.89
CA THR A 110 4.08 -3.47 7.41
C THR A 110 3.38 -4.70 6.84
N ASP A 111 3.77 -5.10 5.62
CA ASP A 111 3.25 -6.28 4.92
C ASP A 111 1.72 -6.27 4.81
N LYS A 112 1.17 -5.14 4.41
CA LYS A 112 -0.29 -4.94 4.31
C LYS A 112 -0.71 -4.32 3.00
N ILE A 113 -1.89 -4.70 2.54
CA ILE A 113 -2.60 -4.06 1.46
C ILE A 113 -3.72 -3.24 2.10
N ILE A 114 -3.72 -1.94 1.83
CA ILE A 114 -4.58 -0.99 2.53
C ILE A 114 -5.42 -0.24 1.50
N GLY A 115 -6.75 -0.29 1.68
CA GLY A 115 -7.66 0.49 0.86
C GLY A 115 -7.59 1.98 1.21
N ILE A 116 -7.63 2.83 0.20
CA ILE A 116 -7.62 4.28 0.35
C ILE A 116 -8.79 4.89 -0.41
N SER A 117 -9.17 6.10 -0.02
CA SER A 117 -10.24 6.83 -0.70
C SER A 117 -9.82 7.27 -2.11
N GLU A 118 -10.82 7.56 -2.96
CA GLU A 118 -10.55 8.09 -4.31
C GLU A 118 -9.82 9.42 -4.26
N GLY A 119 -10.15 10.27 -3.30
CA GLY A 119 -9.46 11.55 -3.11
C GLY A 119 -7.99 11.37 -2.80
N THR A 120 -7.66 10.41 -1.97
CA THR A 120 -6.27 10.09 -1.63
C THR A 120 -5.54 9.48 -2.83
N ALA A 121 -6.20 8.63 -3.61
CA ALA A 121 -5.60 8.10 -4.83
C ALA A 121 -5.28 9.22 -5.83
N ARG A 122 -6.19 10.18 -6.03
CA ARG A 122 -5.92 11.35 -6.89
C ARG A 122 -4.76 12.20 -6.35
N PHE A 123 -4.70 12.39 -5.04
CA PHE A 123 -3.58 13.10 -4.42
C PHE A 123 -2.25 12.40 -4.74
N LEU A 124 -2.20 11.08 -4.59
CA LEU A 124 -0.98 10.31 -4.87
C LEU A 124 -0.58 10.36 -6.34
N ASP A 125 -1.54 10.41 -7.26
CA ASP A 125 -1.23 10.53 -8.70
C ASP A 125 -0.40 11.77 -9.01
N GLY A 126 -0.49 12.82 -8.20
CA GLY A 126 0.30 14.04 -8.37
C GLY A 126 1.80 13.86 -8.11
N PHE A 127 2.23 12.70 -7.62
CA PHE A 127 3.64 12.42 -7.33
C PHE A 127 4.35 11.68 -8.48
N PHE A 128 3.66 11.49 -9.59
CA PHE A 128 4.15 10.73 -10.75
C PHE A 128 4.18 11.56 -12.07
#